data_6d793929e9f07857204b14f32f885d10
#
_entry.id   6d793929e9f07857204b14f32f885d10
#
_cell.length_a   1.000
_cell.length_b   1.000
_cell.length_c   1.000
_cell.angle_alpha   90.00
_cell.angle_beta   90.00
_cell.angle_gamma   90.00
#
_symmetry.space_group_name_H-M   'P 1'
#
loop_
_entity.id
_entity.type
_entity.pdbx_description
1 polymer ?
#
loop_
_entity_poly.entity_id
_entity_poly.type
_entity_poly.pdbx_seq_one_letter_code
_entity_poly.pdbx_strand_id
1 'polypeptide(L)'
;TYPGTSEPLLDGIDVTFARGWTAVLGDNGIGKTTLTKLAIGRLSPDAGRISPTPNRLHTGYCPQNTDETPENLEDFACDWSPQAMEIRRELGIGDDWPWRPGTLSGGEAKRLQIACALATDPDVLVLDEPTNHVDRPTRERIIAALRSYDGIGILVSHDVALIDAMASSCALFERDHVRGRNITVVRVRPGNYSAASMDAAE
;
A
#
# COMPACT_ATOMS: atom_id res chain seq x y z
N THR A 1 -3.51 -18.91 6.98
CA THR A 1 -2.52 -19.63 7.83
C THR A 1 -1.20 -19.69 7.09
N TYR A 2 -0.09 -19.30 7.70
CA TYR A 2 1.23 -19.53 7.10
C TYR A 2 1.63 -21.00 7.25
N PRO A 3 2.38 -21.58 6.28
CA PRO A 3 2.87 -22.95 6.40
C PRO A 3 3.65 -23.14 7.71
N GLY A 4 3.21 -24.09 8.55
CA GLY A 4 3.84 -24.41 9.84
C GLY A 4 3.23 -23.77 11.08
N THR A 5 2.18 -22.95 10.96
CA THR A 5 1.43 -22.42 12.10
C THR A 5 0.03 -23.04 12.17
N SER A 6 -0.40 -23.42 13.37
CA SER A 6 -1.74 -23.98 13.60
C SER A 6 -2.82 -22.92 13.81
N GLU A 7 -2.42 -21.65 14.00
CA GLU A 7 -3.35 -20.55 14.23
C GLU A 7 -3.45 -19.65 12.99
N PRO A 8 -4.66 -19.17 12.64
CA PRO A 8 -4.83 -18.23 11.56
C PRO A 8 -4.21 -16.89 11.95
N LEU A 9 -3.47 -16.27 11.01
CA LEU A 9 -2.93 -14.92 11.19
C LEU A 9 -4.06 -13.86 11.19
N LEU A 10 -5.06 -14.07 10.32
CA LEU A 10 -6.26 -13.25 10.18
C LEU A 10 -7.46 -14.19 10.27
N ASP A 11 -8.39 -13.91 11.17
CA ASP A 11 -9.61 -14.70 11.37
C ASP A 11 -10.82 -13.79 11.48
N GLY A 12 -11.86 -14.06 10.65
CA GLY A 12 -13.11 -13.31 10.68
C GLY A 12 -12.99 -11.84 10.28
N ILE A 13 -12.02 -11.48 9.43
CA ILE A 13 -11.84 -10.10 8.97
C ILE A 13 -12.93 -9.76 7.94
N ASP A 14 -13.67 -8.68 8.22
CA ASP A 14 -14.61 -8.06 7.29
C ASP A 14 -14.20 -6.60 7.09
N VAL A 15 -13.71 -6.28 5.90
CA VAL A 15 -13.21 -4.95 5.55
C VAL A 15 -13.54 -4.61 4.11
N THR A 16 -13.95 -3.38 3.88
CA THR A 16 -14.20 -2.82 2.54
C THR A 16 -13.27 -1.64 2.30
N PHE A 17 -12.57 -1.67 1.18
CA PHE A 17 -11.77 -0.55 0.68
C PHE A 17 -12.58 0.18 -0.38
N ALA A 18 -12.84 1.46 -0.15
CA ALA A 18 -13.57 2.34 -1.08
C ALA A 18 -12.60 3.27 -1.83
N ARG A 19 -13.10 4.02 -2.79
CA ARG A 19 -12.32 5.08 -3.46
C ARG A 19 -11.74 6.07 -2.45
N GLY A 20 -10.55 6.57 -2.75
CA GLY A 20 -9.73 7.34 -1.84
C GLY A 20 -8.72 6.48 -1.10
N TRP A 21 -7.96 7.07 -0.21
CA TRP A 21 -6.88 6.40 0.50
C TRP A 21 -7.33 5.85 1.85
N THR A 22 -7.10 4.57 2.08
CA THR A 22 -7.27 3.91 3.38
C THR A 22 -5.89 3.57 3.94
N ALA A 23 -5.54 4.15 5.09
CA ALA A 23 -4.33 3.76 5.82
C ALA A 23 -4.58 2.46 6.60
N VAL A 24 -3.66 1.51 6.49
CA VAL A 24 -3.69 0.23 7.22
C VAL A 24 -2.67 0.30 8.34
N LEU A 25 -3.15 0.32 9.58
CA LEU A 25 -2.39 0.61 10.79
C LEU A 25 -2.42 -0.56 11.77
N GLY A 26 -1.35 -0.71 12.54
CA GLY A 26 -1.22 -1.76 13.56
C GLY A 26 0.22 -2.21 13.73
N ASP A 27 0.47 -3.06 14.72
CA ASP A 27 1.79 -3.56 15.07
C ASP A 27 2.48 -4.31 13.92
N ASN A 28 3.81 -4.38 13.99
CA ASN A 28 4.58 -5.20 13.05
C ASN A 28 4.23 -6.68 13.22
N GLY A 29 4.08 -7.38 12.08
CA GLY A 29 3.74 -8.80 12.08
C GLY A 29 2.27 -9.14 12.35
N ILE A 30 1.39 -8.14 12.55
CA ILE A 30 -0.04 -8.37 12.82
C ILE A 30 -0.85 -8.85 11.60
N GLY A 31 -0.28 -8.74 10.39
CA GLY A 31 -0.93 -9.22 9.15
C GLY A 31 -1.31 -8.14 8.14
N LYS A 32 -0.83 -6.88 8.29
CA LYS A 32 -1.12 -5.77 7.37
C LYS A 32 -0.80 -6.11 5.91
N THR A 33 0.45 -6.48 5.63
CA THR A 33 0.89 -6.89 4.28
C THR A 33 0.14 -8.11 3.75
N THR A 34 -0.25 -9.04 4.64
CA THR A 34 -1.05 -10.20 4.25
C THR A 34 -2.44 -9.78 3.80
N LEU A 35 -3.11 -8.90 4.56
CA LEU A 35 -4.43 -8.38 4.17
C LEU A 35 -4.36 -7.62 2.84
N THR A 36 -3.36 -6.77 2.64
CA THR A 36 -3.24 -6.02 1.39
C THR A 36 -2.97 -6.93 0.19
N LYS A 37 -2.14 -7.95 0.34
CA LYS A 37 -1.90 -8.97 -0.71
C LYS A 37 -3.15 -9.82 -1.01
N LEU A 38 -3.95 -10.14 0.01
CA LEU A 38 -5.26 -10.78 -0.17
C LEU A 38 -6.20 -9.83 -0.96
N ALA A 39 -6.30 -8.56 -0.56
CA ALA A 39 -7.20 -7.59 -1.19
C ALA A 39 -6.97 -7.44 -2.70
N ILE A 40 -5.72 -7.53 -3.15
CA ILE A 40 -5.36 -7.44 -4.58
C ILE A 40 -5.19 -8.80 -5.28
N GLY A 41 -5.56 -9.90 -4.62
CA GLY A 41 -5.51 -11.24 -5.21
C GLY A 41 -4.11 -11.85 -5.37
N ARG A 42 -3.06 -11.26 -4.78
CA ARG A 42 -1.70 -11.86 -4.74
C ARG A 42 -1.59 -13.03 -3.77
N LEU A 43 -2.54 -13.14 -2.86
CA LEU A 43 -2.73 -14.30 -1.98
C LEU A 43 -4.19 -14.74 -2.06
N SER A 44 -4.43 -16.05 -1.88
CA SER A 44 -5.77 -16.60 -1.76
C SER A 44 -6.11 -16.84 -0.28
N PRO A 45 -7.33 -16.51 0.18
CA PRO A 45 -7.74 -16.81 1.54
C PRO A 45 -7.99 -18.31 1.71
N ASP A 46 -7.65 -18.85 2.90
CA ASP A 46 -7.96 -20.26 3.25
C ASP A 46 -9.47 -20.47 3.41
N ALA A 47 -10.19 -19.41 3.83
CA ALA A 47 -11.64 -19.39 3.98
C ALA A 47 -12.17 -17.97 3.74
N GLY A 48 -13.46 -17.86 3.47
CA GLY A 48 -14.08 -16.58 3.12
C GLY A 48 -13.95 -16.26 1.62
N ARG A 49 -14.18 -14.99 1.28
CA ARG A 49 -14.14 -14.54 -0.11
C ARG A 49 -13.68 -13.09 -0.22
N ILE A 50 -13.10 -12.76 -1.36
CA ILE A 50 -12.83 -11.38 -1.77
C ILE A 50 -13.79 -11.07 -2.90
N SER A 51 -14.49 -9.95 -2.81
CA SER A 51 -15.53 -9.56 -3.77
C SER A 51 -15.23 -8.17 -4.33
N PRO A 52 -14.40 -8.07 -5.38
CA PRO A 52 -14.16 -6.79 -6.04
C PRO A 52 -15.41 -6.30 -6.79
N THR A 53 -15.61 -4.99 -6.82
CA THR A 53 -16.68 -4.36 -7.59
C THR A 53 -16.10 -3.18 -8.38
N PRO A 54 -16.06 -3.27 -9.73
CA PRO A 54 -16.46 -4.39 -10.60
C PRO A 54 -15.62 -5.66 -10.41
N ASN A 55 -16.08 -6.79 -10.97
CA ASN A 55 -15.48 -8.12 -10.77
C ASN A 55 -14.00 -8.27 -11.17
N ARG A 56 -13.48 -7.35 -11.95
CA ARG A 56 -12.06 -7.29 -12.33
C ARG A 56 -11.58 -5.88 -12.10
N LEU A 57 -10.49 -5.76 -11.33
CA LEU A 57 -9.80 -4.52 -11.05
C LEU A 57 -8.33 -4.68 -11.44
N HIS A 58 -7.77 -3.66 -12.07
CA HIS A 58 -6.34 -3.57 -12.28
C HIS A 58 -5.69 -3.18 -10.96
N THR A 59 -4.60 -3.84 -10.60
CA THR A 59 -3.95 -3.63 -9.31
C THR A 59 -2.49 -3.23 -9.49
N GLY A 60 -2.10 -2.12 -8.86
CA GLY A 60 -0.71 -1.72 -8.70
C GLY A 60 -0.22 -2.07 -7.30
N TYR A 61 1.03 -2.54 -7.17
CA TYR A 61 1.62 -2.88 -5.89
C TYR A 61 3.06 -2.38 -5.79
N CYS A 62 3.33 -1.58 -4.76
CA CYS A 62 4.67 -1.17 -4.38
C CYS A 62 5.06 -1.90 -3.09
N PRO A 63 6.03 -2.83 -3.13
CA PRO A 63 6.47 -3.61 -1.98
C PRO A 63 7.25 -2.76 -0.98
N GLN A 64 7.36 -3.24 0.27
CA GLN A 64 8.19 -2.61 1.29
C GLN A 64 9.68 -2.67 0.92
N ASN A 65 10.14 -3.82 0.44
CA ASN A 65 11.55 -4.03 0.09
C ASN A 65 11.91 -3.32 -1.22
N THR A 66 12.91 -2.45 -1.17
CA THR A 66 13.42 -1.70 -2.34
C THR A 66 14.28 -2.55 -3.29
N ASP A 67 14.74 -3.73 -2.84
CA ASP A 67 15.52 -4.64 -3.69
C ASP A 67 14.62 -5.44 -4.66
N GLU A 68 13.30 -5.43 -4.43
CA GLU A 68 12.35 -6.07 -5.33
C GLU A 68 12.19 -5.26 -6.62
N THR A 69 12.59 -5.85 -7.75
CA THR A 69 12.42 -5.23 -9.07
C THR A 69 10.94 -5.32 -9.48
N PRO A 70 10.31 -4.20 -9.90
CA PRO A 70 8.93 -4.22 -10.40
C PRO A 70 8.77 -5.16 -11.60
N GLU A 71 7.69 -5.93 -11.63
CA GLU A 71 7.41 -6.90 -12.70
C GLU A 71 7.26 -6.22 -14.08
N ASN A 72 6.76 -4.97 -14.11
CA ASN A 72 6.55 -4.17 -15.31
C ASN A 72 7.66 -3.14 -15.58
N LEU A 73 8.86 -3.32 -15.00
CA LEU A 73 9.95 -2.36 -15.14
C LEU A 73 10.37 -2.13 -16.59
N GLU A 74 10.45 -3.19 -17.39
CA GLU A 74 10.82 -3.10 -18.82
C GLU A 74 9.75 -2.37 -19.62
N ASP A 75 8.47 -2.66 -19.36
CA ASP A 75 7.35 -1.98 -20.00
C ASP A 75 7.37 -0.49 -19.66
N PHE A 76 7.54 -0.14 -18.39
CA PHE A 76 7.68 1.25 -17.95
C PHE A 76 8.92 1.93 -18.56
N ALA A 77 10.05 1.23 -18.69
CA ALA A 77 11.27 1.76 -19.28
C ALA A 77 11.07 2.18 -20.74
N CYS A 78 10.25 1.43 -21.48
CA CYS A 78 9.96 1.66 -22.89
C CYS A 78 8.71 2.52 -23.14
N ASP A 79 7.93 2.83 -22.09
CA ASP A 79 6.72 3.63 -22.21
C ASP A 79 7.03 5.13 -22.20
N TRP A 80 6.79 5.80 -23.32
CA TRP A 80 6.93 7.25 -23.51
C TRP A 80 5.57 7.94 -23.72
N SER A 81 4.49 7.30 -23.28
CA SER A 81 3.15 7.92 -23.29
C SER A 81 3.14 9.19 -22.42
N PRO A 82 2.21 10.14 -22.70
CA PRO A 82 2.04 11.34 -21.88
C PRO A 82 1.88 11.01 -20.38
N GLN A 83 1.16 9.94 -20.04
CA GLN A 83 0.96 9.48 -18.67
C GLN A 83 2.27 9.02 -18.03
N ALA A 84 3.05 8.17 -18.71
CA ALA A 84 4.33 7.68 -18.21
C ALA A 84 5.35 8.84 -18.03
N MET A 85 5.34 9.80 -18.93
CA MET A 85 6.20 10.99 -18.83
C MET A 85 5.80 11.89 -17.66
N GLU A 86 4.50 12.04 -17.40
CA GLU A 86 4.00 12.78 -16.24
C GLU A 86 4.41 12.12 -14.93
N ILE A 87 4.25 10.79 -14.80
CA ILE A 87 4.69 10.02 -13.64
C ILE A 87 6.20 10.17 -13.41
N ARG A 88 7.02 10.09 -14.49
CA ARG A 88 8.48 10.33 -14.40
C ARG A 88 8.79 11.72 -13.86
N ARG A 89 8.11 12.73 -14.40
CA ARG A 89 8.31 14.14 -13.99
C ARG A 89 7.94 14.35 -12.53
N GLU A 90 6.77 13.88 -12.10
CA GLU A 90 6.28 14.05 -10.73
C GLU A 90 7.16 13.35 -9.70
N LEU A 91 7.54 12.11 -9.96
CA LEU A 91 8.41 11.34 -9.08
C LEU A 91 9.90 11.63 -9.28
N GLY A 92 10.27 12.44 -10.30
CA GLY A 92 11.66 12.77 -10.62
C GLY A 92 12.48 11.54 -10.93
N ILE A 93 11.96 10.69 -11.84
CA ILE A 93 12.63 9.49 -12.30
C ILE A 93 13.65 9.87 -13.37
N GLY A 94 14.91 9.47 -13.18
CA GLY A 94 15.94 9.62 -14.20
C GLY A 94 15.73 8.62 -15.35
N ASP A 95 16.03 9.05 -16.59
CA ASP A 95 15.82 8.23 -17.79
C ASP A 95 16.64 6.92 -17.78
N ASP A 96 17.77 6.92 -17.06
CA ASP A 96 18.67 5.78 -16.92
C ASP A 96 18.28 4.82 -15.78
N TRP A 97 17.41 5.24 -14.86
CA TRP A 97 17.08 4.45 -13.67
C TRP A 97 16.51 3.06 -13.97
N PRO A 98 15.56 2.91 -14.90
CA PRO A 98 15.03 1.58 -15.21
C PRO A 98 16.08 0.60 -15.72
N TRP A 99 17.17 1.11 -16.28
CA TRP A 99 18.26 0.31 -16.86
C TRP A 99 19.37 -0.07 -15.88
N ARG A 100 19.35 0.52 -14.66
CA ARG A 100 20.34 0.25 -13.62
C ARG A 100 19.73 0.08 -12.21
N PRO A 101 18.65 -0.69 -12.05
CA PRO A 101 17.88 -0.74 -10.79
C PRO A 101 18.75 -1.11 -9.58
N GLY A 102 19.73 -2.00 -9.74
CA GLY A 102 20.63 -2.44 -8.67
C GLY A 102 21.64 -1.41 -8.18
N THR A 103 21.70 -0.20 -8.78
CA THR A 103 22.62 0.87 -8.38
C THR A 103 21.92 2.10 -7.82
N LEU A 104 20.60 2.03 -7.69
CA LEU A 104 19.79 3.12 -7.17
C LEU A 104 19.94 3.23 -5.65
N SER A 105 19.88 4.44 -5.13
CA SER A 105 19.67 4.64 -3.70
C SER A 105 18.28 4.14 -3.29
N GLY A 106 18.07 3.85 -2.00
CA GLY A 106 16.76 3.38 -1.53
C GLY A 106 15.61 4.32 -1.89
N GLY A 107 15.82 5.63 -1.82
CA GLY A 107 14.81 6.62 -2.21
C GLY A 107 14.55 6.68 -3.73
N GLU A 108 15.56 6.47 -4.56
CA GLU A 108 15.42 6.34 -6.02
C GLU A 108 14.67 5.06 -6.39
N ALA A 109 15.09 3.92 -5.81
CA ALA A 109 14.45 2.63 -6.02
C ALA A 109 12.97 2.67 -5.60
N LYS A 110 12.65 3.28 -4.46
CA LYS A 110 11.27 3.43 -4.00
C LYS A 110 10.43 4.28 -4.95
N ARG A 111 10.95 5.41 -5.43
CA ARG A 111 10.25 6.24 -6.42
C ARG A 111 10.02 5.48 -7.73
N LEU A 112 11.01 4.71 -8.20
CA LEU A 112 10.86 3.88 -9.38
C LEU A 112 9.80 2.78 -9.19
N GLN A 113 9.77 2.10 -8.03
CA GLN A 113 8.72 1.12 -7.71
C GLN A 113 7.32 1.75 -7.73
N ILE A 114 7.15 2.94 -7.13
CA ILE A 114 5.88 3.67 -7.14
C ILE A 114 5.51 4.08 -8.57
N ALA A 115 6.47 4.57 -9.38
CA ALA A 115 6.23 4.93 -10.77
C ALA A 115 5.73 3.74 -11.59
N CYS A 116 6.37 2.59 -11.45
CA CYS A 116 5.95 1.36 -12.13
C CYS A 116 4.54 0.92 -11.69
N ALA A 117 4.23 1.02 -10.38
CA ALA A 117 2.90 0.68 -9.88
C ALA A 117 1.80 1.62 -10.43
N LEU A 118 2.07 2.93 -10.50
CA LEU A 118 1.16 3.91 -11.09
C LEU A 118 0.99 3.75 -12.60
N ALA A 119 2.07 3.39 -13.31
CA ALA A 119 2.04 3.24 -14.77
C ALA A 119 1.15 2.10 -15.26
N THR A 120 0.72 1.19 -14.38
CA THR A 120 -0.28 0.16 -14.72
C THR A 120 -1.70 0.72 -14.81
N ASP A 121 -1.90 2.02 -14.58
CA ASP A 121 -3.23 2.66 -14.48
C ASP A 121 -4.18 1.86 -13.56
N PRO A 122 -3.82 1.69 -12.29
CA PRO A 122 -4.51 0.74 -11.44
C PRO A 122 -5.83 1.30 -10.90
N ASP A 123 -6.87 0.46 -10.84
CA ASP A 123 -8.09 0.73 -10.08
C ASP A 123 -7.83 0.66 -8.57
N VAL A 124 -6.89 -0.22 -8.16
CA VAL A 124 -6.45 -0.40 -6.77
C VAL A 124 -4.93 -0.29 -6.69
N LEU A 125 -4.44 0.68 -5.94
CA LEU A 125 -3.01 0.89 -5.68
C LEU A 125 -2.68 0.56 -4.23
N VAL A 126 -1.79 -0.40 -4.02
CA VAL A 126 -1.27 -0.75 -2.69
C VAL A 126 0.17 -0.28 -2.56
N LEU A 127 0.42 0.49 -1.51
CA LEU A 127 1.77 0.94 -1.14
C LEU A 127 2.12 0.39 0.24
N ASP A 128 3.16 -0.43 0.30
CA ASP A 128 3.64 -1.01 1.56
C ASP A 128 4.91 -0.27 2.00
N GLU A 129 4.79 0.55 3.06
CA GLU A 129 5.82 1.42 3.65
C GLU A 129 6.56 2.29 2.59
N PRO A 130 5.83 3.12 1.80
CA PRO A 130 6.41 3.82 0.64
C PRO A 130 7.38 4.94 1.02
N THR A 131 7.39 5.40 2.28
CA THR A 131 8.28 6.46 2.77
C THR A 131 9.29 5.97 3.80
N ASN A 132 9.40 4.65 3.98
CA ASN A 132 10.36 4.09 4.91
C ASN A 132 11.81 4.37 4.43
N HIS A 133 12.64 4.91 5.32
CA HIS A 133 14.04 5.28 5.06
C HIS A 133 14.27 6.27 3.89
N VAL A 134 13.26 7.06 3.51
CA VAL A 134 13.43 8.15 2.54
C VAL A 134 13.62 9.49 3.26
N ASP A 135 14.33 10.40 2.63
CA ASP A 135 14.48 11.76 3.12
C ASP A 135 13.19 12.60 2.94
N ARG A 136 13.15 13.74 3.60
CA ARG A 136 11.97 14.63 3.55
C ARG A 136 11.63 15.11 2.14
N PRO A 137 12.58 15.58 1.29
CA PRO A 137 12.27 15.99 -0.08
C PRO A 137 11.68 14.85 -0.92
N THR A 138 12.20 13.64 -0.79
CA THR A 138 11.65 12.45 -1.48
C THR A 138 10.24 12.12 -1.01
N ARG A 139 9.97 12.20 0.31
CA ARG A 139 8.63 12.02 0.86
C ARG A 139 7.63 13.03 0.30
N GLU A 140 7.98 14.32 0.31
CA GLU A 140 7.11 15.39 -0.21
C GLU A 140 6.79 15.18 -1.70
N ARG A 141 7.77 14.73 -2.48
CA ARG A 141 7.59 14.38 -3.89
C ARG A 141 6.66 13.18 -4.08
N ILE A 142 6.81 12.12 -3.29
CA ILE A 142 5.91 10.95 -3.30
C ILE A 142 4.48 11.38 -2.98
N ILE A 143 4.27 12.16 -1.90
CA ILE A 143 2.95 12.66 -1.53
C ILE A 143 2.33 13.48 -2.67
N ALA A 144 3.10 14.36 -3.30
CA ALA A 144 2.62 15.19 -4.40
C ALA A 144 2.14 14.34 -5.60
N ALA A 145 2.93 13.33 -5.99
CA ALA A 145 2.59 12.43 -7.09
C ALA A 145 1.35 11.57 -6.79
N LEU A 146 1.18 11.13 -5.54
CA LEU A 146 0.04 10.27 -5.15
C LEU A 146 -1.28 11.04 -4.99
N ARG A 147 -1.26 12.36 -4.87
CA ARG A 147 -2.47 13.19 -4.73
C ARG A 147 -3.36 13.20 -5.98
N SER A 148 -2.78 12.97 -7.15
CA SER A 148 -3.52 12.88 -8.40
C SER A 148 -4.22 11.53 -8.60
N TYR A 149 -3.90 10.53 -7.78
CA TYR A 149 -4.53 9.21 -7.87
C TYR A 149 -5.92 9.22 -7.24
N ASP A 150 -6.94 8.87 -8.01
CA ASP A 150 -8.36 8.92 -7.62
C ASP A 150 -9.02 7.54 -7.48
N GLY A 151 -8.25 6.45 -7.62
CA GLY A 151 -8.70 5.07 -7.44
C GLY A 151 -8.87 4.65 -5.96
N ILE A 152 -8.80 3.35 -5.71
CA ILE A 152 -8.78 2.77 -4.37
C ILE A 152 -7.33 2.67 -3.91
N GLY A 153 -6.91 3.55 -3.02
CA GLY A 153 -5.56 3.55 -2.44
C GLY A 153 -5.52 2.81 -1.11
N ILE A 154 -4.60 1.88 -0.95
CA ILE A 154 -4.33 1.17 0.31
C ILE A 154 -2.89 1.47 0.71
N LEU A 155 -2.73 2.12 1.86
CA LEU A 155 -1.45 2.60 2.36
C LEU A 155 -1.09 1.91 3.66
N VAL A 156 -0.10 1.03 3.65
CA VAL A 156 0.51 0.51 4.89
C VAL A 156 1.66 1.44 5.23
N SER A 157 1.59 2.14 6.36
CA SER A 157 2.65 3.04 6.79
C SER A 157 2.59 3.32 8.28
N HIS A 158 3.76 3.66 8.84
CA HIS A 158 3.92 4.25 10.18
C HIS A 158 4.25 5.75 10.12
N ASP A 159 4.33 6.32 8.93
CA ASP A 159 4.60 7.75 8.72
C ASP A 159 3.31 8.57 8.89
N VAL A 160 3.14 9.15 10.07
CA VAL A 160 1.95 9.95 10.42
C VAL A 160 1.74 11.11 9.43
N ALA A 161 2.83 11.76 8.99
CA ALA A 161 2.73 12.88 8.05
C ALA A 161 2.19 12.44 6.68
N LEU A 162 2.59 11.27 6.20
CA LEU A 162 2.06 10.68 4.98
C LEU A 162 0.58 10.28 5.15
N ILE A 163 0.25 9.61 6.26
CA ILE A 163 -1.11 9.17 6.55
C ILE A 163 -2.06 10.37 6.64
N ASP A 164 -1.68 11.41 7.40
CA ASP A 164 -2.50 12.61 7.57
C ASP A 164 -2.65 13.43 6.27
N ALA A 165 -1.65 13.35 5.39
CA ALA A 165 -1.69 14.04 4.09
C ALA A 165 -2.58 13.32 3.06
N MET A 166 -2.78 12.01 3.19
CA MET A 166 -3.38 11.16 2.16
C MET A 166 -4.67 10.47 2.60
N ALA A 167 -4.72 9.91 3.83
CA ALA A 167 -5.78 9.01 4.21
C ALA A 167 -7.11 9.74 4.49
N SER A 168 -8.18 9.21 3.91
CA SER A 168 -9.57 9.57 4.21
C SER A 168 -10.23 8.59 5.18
N SER A 169 -9.62 7.44 5.40
CA SER A 169 -10.02 6.44 6.38
C SER A 169 -8.84 5.63 6.89
N CYS A 170 -8.97 5.02 8.06
CA CYS A 170 -7.97 4.17 8.68
C CYS A 170 -8.55 2.80 9.00
N ALA A 171 -7.88 1.73 8.56
CA ALA A 171 -8.13 0.35 8.95
C ALA A 171 -7.17 -0.03 10.07
N LEU A 172 -7.67 -0.05 11.29
CA LEU A 172 -6.90 -0.30 12.50
C LEU A 172 -6.88 -1.79 12.82
N PHE A 173 -5.70 -2.37 12.86
CA PHE A 173 -5.47 -3.73 13.31
C PHE A 173 -5.27 -3.73 14.83
N GLU A 174 -6.14 -4.39 15.54
CA GLU A 174 -6.11 -4.52 16.99
C GLU A 174 -6.09 -5.99 17.39
N ARG A 175 -5.43 -6.30 18.50
CA ARG A 175 -5.54 -7.61 19.13
C ARG A 175 -6.67 -7.57 20.14
N ASP A 176 -7.64 -8.43 19.98
CA ASP A 176 -8.75 -8.58 20.91
C ASP A 176 -8.68 -9.96 21.58
N HIS A 177 -9.17 -10.06 22.82
CA HIS A 177 -9.19 -11.30 23.58
C HIS A 177 -10.62 -11.81 23.73
N VAL A 178 -11.00 -12.72 22.84
CA VAL A 178 -12.35 -13.27 22.84
C VAL A 178 -12.33 -14.76 23.22
N ARG A 179 -13.07 -15.11 24.26
CA ARG A 179 -13.23 -16.50 24.76
C ARG A 179 -11.91 -17.23 25.01
N GLY A 180 -10.91 -16.55 25.56
CA GLY A 180 -9.61 -17.14 25.88
C GLY A 180 -8.65 -17.29 24.69
N ARG A 181 -8.97 -16.68 23.55
CA ARG A 181 -8.09 -16.65 22.36
C ARG A 181 -7.79 -15.20 21.97
N ASN A 182 -6.54 -14.96 21.59
CA ASN A 182 -6.18 -13.70 20.96
C ASN A 182 -6.59 -13.76 19.49
N ILE A 183 -7.43 -12.83 19.06
CA ILE A 183 -7.84 -12.67 17.68
C ILE A 183 -7.37 -11.31 17.16
N THR A 184 -7.09 -11.23 15.86
CA THR A 184 -6.86 -9.96 15.19
C THR A 184 -8.18 -9.46 14.65
N VAL A 185 -8.57 -8.24 15.03
CA VAL A 185 -9.73 -7.54 14.48
C VAL A 185 -9.27 -6.36 13.63
N VAL A 186 -10.03 -6.02 12.60
CA VAL A 186 -9.78 -4.83 11.78
C VAL A 186 -11.00 -3.92 11.89
N ARG A 187 -10.77 -2.69 12.34
CA ARG A 187 -11.82 -1.67 12.46
C ARG A 187 -11.53 -0.53 11.49
N VAL A 188 -12.45 -0.26 10.60
CA VAL A 188 -12.33 0.89 9.68
C VAL A 188 -12.98 2.10 10.33
N ARG A 189 -12.23 3.20 10.41
CA ARG A 189 -12.68 4.49 10.92
C ARG A 189 -12.51 5.55 9.84
N PRO A 190 -13.49 6.46 9.66
CA PRO A 190 -13.31 7.62 8.78
C PRO A 190 -12.30 8.59 9.37
N GLY A 191 -11.62 9.34 8.50
CA GLY A 191 -10.62 10.33 8.88
C GLY A 191 -9.18 9.83 8.74
N ASN A 192 -8.25 10.75 8.95
CA ASN A 192 -6.81 10.49 8.96
C ASN A 192 -6.35 9.93 10.33
N TYR A 193 -5.04 9.69 10.48
CA TYR A 193 -4.50 9.12 11.72
C TYR A 193 -4.79 9.98 12.95
N SER A 194 -4.62 11.29 12.85
CA SER A 194 -4.86 12.22 13.97
C SER A 194 -6.31 12.18 14.44
N ALA A 195 -7.27 12.09 13.51
CA ALA A 195 -8.69 11.94 13.84
C ALA A 195 -9.00 10.55 14.42
N ALA A 196 -8.50 9.48 13.79
CA ALA A 196 -8.77 8.10 14.21
C ALA A 196 -8.16 7.76 15.59
N SER A 197 -7.03 8.38 15.95
CA SER A 197 -6.39 8.17 17.24
C SER A 197 -7.08 8.91 18.39
N MET A 198 -7.73 10.04 18.12
CA MET A 198 -8.53 10.76 19.13
C MET A 198 -9.76 9.97 19.55
N ASP A 199 -10.46 9.34 18.57
CA ASP A 199 -11.63 8.50 18.85
C ASP A 199 -11.31 7.21 19.62
N ALA A 200 -10.05 6.78 19.62
CA ALA A 200 -9.62 5.58 20.35
C ALA A 200 -9.34 5.85 21.85
N ALA A 201 -9.23 7.14 22.23
CA ALA A 201 -8.91 7.58 23.60
C ALA A 201 -10.17 7.97 24.42
N GLU A 202 -11.37 7.99 23.80
CA GLU A 202 -12.68 8.15 24.44
C GLU A 202 -13.33 6.77 24.68
#